data_163a334f0638758716c6d888c9e2c97e
#
_entry.id   163a334f0638758716c6d888c9e2c97e
#
_cell.length_a   1.000
_cell.length_b   1.000
_cell.length_c   1.000
_cell.angle_alpha   90.00
_cell.angle_beta   90.00
_cell.angle_gamma   90.00
#
_symmetry.space_group_name_H-M   'P 1'
#
loop_
_entity.id
_entity.type
_entity.pdbx_description
1 polymer ?
#
loop_
_entity_poly.entity_id
_entity_poly.type
_entity_poly.pdbx_seq_one_letter_code
_entity_poly.pdbx_strand_id
1 'polypeptide(L)'
;MPAPAVVHVAVVREPETADRATRTAAGRVALRALAAELVGADPAAVTVRVRCATCGGAHGRPVLGGSRALDALHASVAHAGGLVVAAVSPDGPIGIDAEPRGREAPPGTTLAEWVRVEAVLKTDGRGLLVDPSLVRVEGDATGMTAWIEGEAARYRLVDVSLGSDLVVAIARRGLGELDARIQDPAGPGSDI
;
A
#
# COMPACT_ATOMS: atom_id res chain seq x y z
N MET A 1 -26.70 0.53 1.24
CA MET A 1 -25.35 0.61 0.67
C MET A 1 -24.41 -0.18 1.57
N PRO A 2 -23.53 -1.05 1.06
CA PRO A 2 -22.50 -1.65 1.89
C PRO A 2 -21.58 -0.56 2.45
N ALA A 3 -21.01 -0.79 3.63
CA ALA A 3 -20.04 0.14 4.19
C ALA A 3 -18.80 0.24 3.28
N PRO A 4 -18.10 1.39 3.26
CA PRO A 4 -16.86 1.51 2.53
C PRO A 4 -15.81 0.54 3.08
N ALA A 5 -14.99 -0.01 2.20
CA ALA A 5 -13.83 -0.79 2.61
C ALA A 5 -12.79 0.15 3.23
N VAL A 6 -12.18 -0.28 4.33
CA VAL A 6 -11.24 0.55 5.08
C VAL A 6 -9.81 0.10 4.85
N VAL A 7 -8.94 1.05 4.54
CA VAL A 7 -7.49 0.87 4.48
C VAL A 7 -6.83 1.74 5.55
N HIS A 8 -6.12 1.10 6.47
CA HIS A 8 -5.34 1.78 7.50
C HIS A 8 -3.94 2.04 6.98
N VAL A 9 -3.47 3.28 7.12
CA VAL A 9 -2.19 3.74 6.55
C VAL A 9 -1.33 4.34 7.65
N ALA A 10 -0.06 3.94 7.71
CA ALA A 10 0.95 4.55 8.56
C ALA A 10 2.13 5.04 7.71
N VAL A 11 2.70 6.18 8.12
CA VAL A 11 3.90 6.75 7.50
C VAL A 11 5.02 6.75 8.52
N VAL A 12 6.15 6.14 8.18
CA VAL A 12 7.36 6.14 8.99
C VAL A 12 8.43 6.94 8.28
N ARG A 13 9.07 7.86 8.99
CA ARG A 13 10.19 8.65 8.47
C ARG A 13 11.50 7.95 8.79
N GLU A 14 12.31 7.74 7.77
CA GLU A 14 13.66 7.21 7.87
C GLU A 14 14.67 8.24 7.34
N PRO A 15 15.93 8.22 7.76
CA PRO A 15 16.94 9.03 7.13
C PRO A 15 17.03 8.76 5.63
N GLU A 16 17.19 9.78 4.81
CA GLU A 16 17.34 9.61 3.35
C GLU A 16 18.52 8.70 2.98
N THR A 17 19.55 8.70 3.84
CA THR A 17 20.73 7.84 3.73
C THR A 17 20.48 6.38 4.15
N ALA A 18 19.30 6.06 4.66
CA ALA A 18 18.96 4.69 5.07
C ALA A 18 19.09 3.73 3.88
N ASP A 19 19.75 2.62 4.12
CA ASP A 19 19.88 1.57 3.10
C ASP A 19 18.56 0.82 2.89
N ARG A 20 18.56 -0.06 1.89
CA ARG A 20 17.38 -0.86 1.56
C ARG A 20 16.94 -1.77 2.72
N ALA A 21 17.89 -2.31 3.48
CA ALA A 21 17.58 -3.22 4.58
C ALA A 21 16.87 -2.47 5.72
N THR A 22 17.36 -1.29 6.07
CA THR A 22 16.76 -0.39 7.07
C THR A 22 15.34 0.00 6.67
N ARG A 23 15.12 0.45 5.43
CA ARG A 23 13.78 0.80 4.94
C ARG A 23 12.83 -0.41 4.93
N THR A 24 13.33 -1.59 4.57
CA THR A 24 12.54 -2.83 4.63
C THR A 24 12.16 -3.20 6.07
N ALA A 25 13.07 -3.01 7.02
CA ALA A 25 12.81 -3.23 8.44
C ALA A 25 11.74 -2.27 8.97
N ALA A 26 11.85 -0.98 8.64
CA ALA A 26 10.85 0.04 9.00
C ALA A 26 9.44 -0.31 8.47
N GLY A 27 9.34 -0.74 7.21
CA GLY A 27 8.08 -1.20 6.64
C GLY A 27 7.48 -2.40 7.38
N ARG A 28 8.31 -3.33 7.82
CA ARG A 28 7.83 -4.48 8.63
C ARG A 28 7.36 -4.04 10.02
N VAL A 29 8.05 -3.08 10.65
CA VAL A 29 7.64 -2.52 11.94
C VAL A 29 6.28 -1.82 11.81
N ALA A 30 6.12 -0.96 10.81
CA ALA A 30 4.87 -0.27 10.54
C ALA A 30 3.71 -1.24 10.27
N LEU A 31 3.93 -2.28 9.46
CA LEU A 31 2.91 -3.30 9.20
C LEU A 31 2.51 -4.09 10.45
N ARG A 32 3.48 -4.42 11.34
CA ARG A 32 3.18 -5.09 12.60
C ARG A 32 2.32 -4.23 13.51
N ALA A 33 2.66 -2.95 13.64
CA ALA A 33 1.91 -2.00 14.47
C ALA A 33 0.47 -1.85 13.97
N LEU A 34 0.27 -1.56 12.67
CA LEU A 34 -1.06 -1.45 12.06
C LEU A 34 -1.89 -2.73 12.22
N ALA A 35 -1.30 -3.88 11.91
CA ALA A 35 -2.02 -5.15 11.98
C ALA A 35 -2.39 -5.52 13.41
N ALA A 36 -1.48 -5.30 14.36
CA ALA A 36 -1.73 -5.58 15.77
C ALA A 36 -2.86 -4.72 16.35
N GLU A 37 -2.86 -3.43 16.04
CA GLU A 37 -3.92 -2.50 16.45
C GLU A 37 -5.28 -2.93 15.89
N LEU A 38 -5.35 -3.31 14.62
CA LEU A 38 -6.60 -3.73 13.98
C LEU A 38 -7.24 -4.96 14.60
N VAL A 39 -6.44 -5.90 15.12
CA VAL A 39 -6.96 -7.15 15.69
C VAL A 39 -6.82 -7.22 17.22
N GLY A 40 -6.32 -6.17 17.87
CA GLY A 40 -6.09 -6.16 19.32
C GLY A 40 -5.00 -7.13 19.77
N ALA A 41 -3.92 -7.29 18.99
CA ALA A 41 -2.81 -8.20 19.25
C ALA A 41 -1.54 -7.45 19.71
N ASP A 42 -0.58 -8.19 20.29
CA ASP A 42 0.77 -7.68 20.50
C ASP A 42 1.51 -7.58 19.14
N PRO A 43 2.12 -6.43 18.79
CA PRO A 43 2.94 -6.31 17.59
C PRO A 43 4.06 -7.36 17.49
N ALA A 44 4.59 -7.85 18.60
CA ALA A 44 5.60 -8.90 18.64
C ALA A 44 5.05 -10.26 18.16
N ALA A 45 3.74 -10.50 18.30
CA ALA A 45 3.09 -11.71 17.80
C ALA A 45 2.81 -11.68 16.29
N VAL A 46 2.93 -10.51 15.65
CA VAL A 46 2.68 -10.37 14.21
C VAL A 46 3.91 -10.77 13.42
N THR A 47 3.77 -11.77 12.55
CA THR A 47 4.80 -12.11 11.56
C THR A 47 4.56 -11.39 10.24
N VAL A 48 5.64 -10.89 9.62
CA VAL A 48 5.58 -10.29 8.26
C VAL A 48 6.54 -11.07 7.38
N ARG A 49 6.00 -11.75 6.39
CA ARG A 49 6.76 -12.51 5.39
C ARG A 49 6.61 -11.85 4.03
N VAL A 50 7.66 -11.90 3.24
CA VAL A 50 7.63 -11.47 1.85
C VAL A 50 8.04 -12.66 1.00
N ARG A 51 7.16 -13.11 0.12
CA ARG A 51 7.42 -14.24 -0.78
C ARG A 51 6.77 -13.97 -2.12
N CYS A 52 7.58 -14.03 -3.16
CA CYS A 52 7.10 -13.93 -4.52
C CYS A 52 6.30 -15.20 -4.89
N ALA A 53 5.09 -15.02 -5.39
CA ALA A 53 4.24 -16.12 -5.83
C ALA A 53 4.84 -16.88 -7.04
N THR A 54 5.64 -16.18 -7.84
CA THR A 54 6.23 -16.73 -9.08
C THR A 54 7.55 -17.47 -8.84
N CYS A 55 8.50 -16.85 -8.11
CA CYS A 55 9.85 -17.41 -7.95
C CYS A 55 10.15 -17.87 -6.51
N GLY A 56 9.24 -17.65 -5.54
CA GLY A 56 9.44 -17.99 -4.13
C GLY A 56 10.44 -17.10 -3.39
N GLY A 57 11.08 -16.13 -4.06
CA GLY A 57 12.09 -15.25 -3.50
C GLY A 57 11.54 -14.25 -2.46
N ALA A 58 12.45 -13.62 -1.71
CA ALA A 58 12.12 -12.68 -0.65
C ALA A 58 11.76 -11.26 -1.18
N HIS A 59 10.90 -11.21 -2.17
CA HIS A 59 10.30 -10.01 -2.75
C HIS A 59 8.82 -10.26 -3.07
N GLY A 60 8.07 -9.21 -3.38
CA GLY A 60 6.64 -9.29 -3.65
C GLY A 60 5.80 -8.73 -2.51
N ARG A 61 4.53 -9.13 -2.46
CA ARG A 61 3.57 -8.62 -1.47
C ARG A 61 3.90 -9.10 -0.06
N PRO A 62 3.84 -8.21 0.96
CA PRO A 62 3.88 -8.64 2.36
C PRO A 62 2.68 -9.53 2.70
N VAL A 63 2.93 -10.59 3.47
CA VAL A 63 1.92 -11.49 4.03
C VAL A 63 2.03 -11.43 5.54
N LEU A 64 0.94 -11.09 6.18
CA LEU A 64 0.81 -11.06 7.63
C LEU A 64 0.48 -12.46 8.17
N GLY A 65 0.81 -12.72 9.42
CA GLY A 65 0.51 -13.97 10.07
C GLY A 65 0.77 -13.92 11.57
N GLY A 66 0.40 -15.00 12.25
CA GLY A 66 0.52 -15.16 13.71
C GLY A 66 -0.77 -15.59 14.38
N SER A 67 -1.92 -15.32 13.76
CA SER A 67 -3.23 -15.80 14.16
C SER A 67 -4.18 -15.78 12.97
N ARG A 68 -5.33 -16.47 13.08
CA ARG A 68 -6.35 -16.47 12.03
C ARG A 68 -6.84 -15.06 11.67
N ALA A 69 -6.93 -14.15 12.64
CA ALA A 69 -7.33 -12.77 12.39
C ALA A 69 -6.25 -12.00 11.60
N LEU A 70 -4.97 -12.19 11.92
CA LEU A 70 -3.84 -11.61 11.21
C LEU A 70 -3.67 -12.19 9.80
N ASP A 71 -3.90 -13.50 9.63
CA ASP A 71 -3.81 -14.19 8.32
C ASP A 71 -4.87 -13.66 7.34
N ALA A 72 -5.98 -13.11 7.84
CA ALA A 72 -7.06 -12.53 7.02
C ALA A 72 -6.77 -11.10 6.55
N LEU A 73 -5.73 -10.44 7.08
CA LEU A 73 -5.39 -9.08 6.69
C LEU A 73 -4.54 -9.05 5.42
N HIS A 74 -4.75 -8.01 4.63
CA HIS A 74 -3.98 -7.72 3.42
C HIS A 74 -3.06 -6.52 3.67
N ALA A 75 -1.83 -6.58 3.14
CA ALA A 75 -0.82 -5.58 3.40
C ALA A 75 -0.12 -5.11 2.12
N SER A 76 0.31 -3.86 2.10
CA SER A 76 1.14 -3.27 1.06
C SER A 76 2.10 -2.24 1.64
N VAL A 77 3.25 -2.03 0.99
CA VAL A 77 4.27 -1.03 1.40
C VAL A 77 4.78 -0.29 0.17
N ALA A 78 4.99 1.00 0.34
CA ALA A 78 5.73 1.86 -0.59
C ALA A 78 6.91 2.53 0.11
N HIS A 79 7.94 2.88 -0.65
CA HIS A 79 9.13 3.58 -0.16
C HIS A 79 9.37 4.82 -1.02
N ALA A 80 9.35 5.99 -0.43
CA ALA A 80 9.40 7.28 -1.13
C ALA A 80 10.32 8.27 -0.40
N GLY A 81 11.53 8.49 -0.92
CA GLY A 81 12.41 9.57 -0.47
C GLY A 81 12.61 9.69 1.05
N GLY A 82 13.06 8.63 1.73
CA GLY A 82 13.21 8.63 3.19
C GLY A 82 11.91 8.40 3.96
N LEU A 83 10.82 8.09 3.27
CA LEU A 83 9.54 7.71 3.88
C LEU A 83 9.18 6.27 3.53
N VAL A 84 8.58 5.58 4.48
CA VAL A 84 7.96 4.27 4.31
C VAL A 84 6.48 4.43 4.57
N VAL A 85 5.66 4.09 3.58
CA VAL A 85 4.21 4.12 3.68
C VAL A 85 3.70 2.70 3.73
N ALA A 86 3.13 2.30 4.85
CA ALA A 86 2.55 0.97 5.07
C ALA A 86 1.03 1.05 5.06
N ALA A 87 0.39 0.04 4.49
CA ALA A 87 -1.07 -0.05 4.44
C ALA A 87 -1.54 -1.46 4.82
N VAL A 88 -2.63 -1.55 5.59
CA VAL A 88 -3.29 -2.80 5.99
C VAL A 88 -4.80 -2.67 5.84
N SER A 89 -5.47 -3.71 5.34
CA SER A 89 -6.93 -3.77 5.21
C SER A 89 -7.47 -5.15 5.54
N PRO A 90 -8.61 -5.26 6.24
CA PRO A 90 -9.36 -6.49 6.41
C PRO A 90 -10.25 -6.82 5.19
N ASP A 91 -10.48 -5.87 4.30
CA ASP A 91 -11.54 -5.90 3.28
C ASP A 91 -11.07 -6.40 1.91
N GLY A 92 -9.94 -7.10 1.86
CA GLY A 92 -9.41 -7.72 0.65
C GLY A 92 -8.10 -7.11 0.13
N PRO A 93 -7.59 -7.61 -1.00
CA PRO A 93 -6.31 -7.22 -1.55
C PRO A 93 -6.21 -5.71 -1.83
N ILE A 94 -5.13 -5.11 -1.34
CA ILE A 94 -4.79 -3.69 -1.52
C ILE A 94 -3.38 -3.53 -2.08
N GLY A 95 -3.13 -2.37 -2.67
CA GLY A 95 -1.80 -1.89 -3.04
C GLY A 95 -1.70 -0.40 -2.74
N ILE A 96 -0.60 0.02 -2.16
CA ILE A 96 -0.26 1.42 -1.98
C ILE A 96 1.02 1.72 -2.74
N ASP A 97 1.03 2.84 -3.44
CA ASP A 97 2.25 3.39 -3.99
C ASP A 97 2.41 4.84 -3.59
N ALA A 98 3.66 5.26 -3.43
CA ALA A 98 4.03 6.59 -3.01
C ALA A 98 5.35 7.00 -3.65
N GLU A 99 5.42 8.24 -4.13
CA GLU A 99 6.61 8.81 -4.73
C GLU A 99 6.82 10.25 -4.26
N PRO A 100 8.09 10.69 -4.11
CA PRO A 100 8.36 12.10 -3.87
C PRO A 100 7.82 12.95 -5.03
N ARG A 101 7.13 14.04 -4.71
CA ARG A 101 6.51 14.93 -5.73
C ARG A 101 7.51 15.48 -6.76
N GLY A 102 8.77 15.63 -6.37
CA GLY A 102 9.84 16.06 -7.27
C GLY A 102 10.44 14.96 -8.14
N ARG A 103 9.99 13.70 -8.01
CA ARG A 103 10.48 12.60 -8.84
C ARG A 103 9.99 12.75 -10.28
N GLU A 104 10.89 12.51 -11.23
CA GLU A 104 10.53 12.43 -12.63
C GLU A 104 9.70 11.17 -12.92
N ALA A 105 8.60 11.35 -13.64
CA ALA A 105 7.75 10.25 -14.07
C ALA A 105 8.37 9.51 -15.26
N PRO A 106 8.03 8.24 -15.49
CA PRO A 106 8.39 7.55 -16.71
C PRO A 106 7.88 8.30 -17.96
N PRO A 107 8.60 8.19 -19.12
CA PRO A 107 8.19 8.85 -20.34
C PRO A 107 6.74 8.55 -20.74
N GLY A 108 6.01 9.59 -21.12
CA GLY A 108 4.63 9.48 -21.61
C GLY A 108 3.56 9.39 -20.51
N THR A 109 3.92 9.58 -19.25
CA THR A 109 2.96 9.57 -18.13
C THR A 109 3.26 10.70 -17.14
N THR A 110 2.30 11.05 -16.30
CA THR A 110 2.51 11.92 -15.15
C THR A 110 2.88 11.10 -13.91
N LEU A 111 3.48 11.72 -12.90
CA LEU A 111 3.83 11.03 -11.65
C LEU A 111 2.58 10.46 -10.95
N ALA A 112 1.46 11.19 -10.98
CA ALA A 112 0.22 10.73 -10.39
C ALA A 112 -0.35 9.50 -11.11
N GLU A 113 -0.32 9.48 -12.44
CA GLU A 113 -0.72 8.31 -13.22
C GLU A 113 0.17 7.10 -12.93
N TRP A 114 1.49 7.32 -12.86
CA TRP A 114 2.44 6.24 -12.55
C TRP A 114 2.17 5.63 -11.18
N VAL A 115 2.01 6.45 -10.14
CA VAL A 115 1.71 6.00 -8.77
C VAL A 115 0.40 5.21 -8.71
N ARG A 116 -0.62 5.63 -9.44
CA ARG A 116 -1.90 4.90 -9.55
C ARG A 116 -1.73 3.54 -10.23
N VAL A 117 -0.96 3.47 -11.31
CA VAL A 117 -0.64 2.22 -12.02
C VAL A 117 0.10 1.25 -11.10
N GLU A 118 1.14 1.71 -10.40
CA GLU A 118 1.90 0.90 -9.44
C GLU A 118 1.01 0.38 -8.29
N ALA A 119 0.10 1.21 -7.77
CA ALA A 119 -0.85 0.79 -6.74
C ALA A 119 -1.76 -0.36 -7.24
N VAL A 120 -2.24 -0.29 -8.50
CA VAL A 120 -3.03 -1.37 -9.12
C VAL A 120 -2.19 -2.64 -9.26
N LEU A 121 -0.96 -2.55 -9.77
CA LEU A 121 -0.07 -3.70 -9.96
C LEU A 121 0.30 -4.36 -8.62
N LYS A 122 0.48 -3.57 -7.55
CA LYS A 122 0.66 -4.08 -6.18
C LYS A 122 -0.60 -4.77 -5.65
N THR A 123 -1.79 -4.24 -5.97
CA THR A 123 -3.07 -4.87 -5.61
C THR A 123 -3.27 -6.18 -6.36
N ASP A 124 -2.92 -6.23 -7.62
CA ASP A 124 -2.97 -7.46 -8.44
C ASP A 124 -2.03 -8.53 -7.89
N GLY A 125 -0.82 -8.14 -7.50
CA GLY A 125 0.18 -9.01 -6.85
C GLY A 125 1.19 -9.63 -7.80
N ARG A 126 1.04 -9.51 -9.09
CA ARG A 126 2.03 -9.94 -10.09
C ARG A 126 3.14 -8.89 -10.30
N GLY A 127 2.88 -7.65 -9.87
CA GLY A 127 3.83 -6.54 -10.04
C GLY A 127 4.18 -6.33 -11.52
N LEU A 128 5.44 -6.04 -11.80
CA LEU A 128 5.94 -5.77 -13.16
C LEU A 128 5.99 -7.00 -14.10
N LEU A 129 5.45 -8.15 -13.71
CA LEU A 129 5.13 -9.22 -14.65
C LEU A 129 3.92 -8.87 -15.53
N VAL A 130 3.12 -7.90 -15.10
CA VAL A 130 2.09 -7.26 -15.93
C VAL A 130 2.71 -6.00 -16.52
N ASP A 131 2.55 -5.83 -17.84
CA ASP A 131 2.99 -4.61 -18.50
C ASP A 131 2.19 -3.41 -17.93
N PRO A 132 2.84 -2.40 -17.34
CA PRO A 132 2.16 -1.22 -16.81
C PRO A 132 1.30 -0.49 -17.85
N SER A 133 1.68 -0.56 -19.12
CA SER A 133 0.92 0.05 -20.21
C SER A 133 -0.47 -0.58 -20.45
N LEU A 134 -0.75 -1.76 -19.87
CA LEU A 134 -2.07 -2.40 -19.93
C LEU A 134 -3.01 -1.93 -18.82
N VAL A 135 -2.52 -1.19 -17.83
CA VAL A 135 -3.36 -0.65 -16.76
C VAL A 135 -4.11 0.57 -17.27
N ARG A 136 -5.42 0.57 -17.14
CA ARG A 136 -6.30 1.70 -17.46
C ARG A 136 -6.88 2.26 -16.18
N VAL A 137 -6.93 3.58 -16.09
CA VAL A 137 -7.52 4.31 -14.96
C VAL A 137 -8.52 5.31 -15.52
N GLU A 138 -9.74 5.29 -15.00
CA GLU A 138 -10.81 6.24 -15.34
C GLU A 138 -11.43 6.86 -14.09
N GLY A 139 -11.94 8.08 -14.22
CA GLY A 139 -12.56 8.82 -13.15
C GLY A 139 -11.76 10.03 -12.72
N ASP A 140 -12.18 10.64 -11.63
CA ASP A 140 -11.63 11.86 -11.06
C ASP A 140 -11.30 11.69 -9.56
N ALA A 141 -10.98 12.81 -8.88
CA ALA A 141 -10.63 12.82 -7.46
C ALA A 141 -11.75 12.32 -6.53
N THR A 142 -13.00 12.25 -7.00
CA THR A 142 -14.16 11.76 -6.23
C THR A 142 -14.32 10.25 -6.32
N GLY A 143 -13.72 9.64 -7.35
CA GLY A 143 -13.74 8.20 -7.51
C GLY A 143 -13.10 7.74 -8.81
N MET A 144 -12.06 6.93 -8.67
CA MET A 144 -11.36 6.31 -9.78
C MET A 144 -11.59 4.82 -9.82
N THR A 145 -11.69 4.27 -11.02
CA THR A 145 -11.76 2.83 -11.31
C THR A 145 -10.61 2.46 -12.24
N ALA A 146 -10.02 1.30 -12.01
CA ALA A 146 -8.98 0.78 -12.88
C ALA A 146 -9.24 -0.68 -13.28
N TRP A 147 -8.59 -1.09 -14.36
CA TRP A 147 -8.54 -2.47 -14.81
C TRP A 147 -7.26 -2.73 -15.60
N ILE A 148 -6.91 -3.99 -15.75
CA ILE A 148 -5.85 -4.44 -16.64
C ILE A 148 -6.52 -4.90 -17.94
N GLU A 149 -6.07 -4.43 -19.09
CA GLU A 149 -6.64 -4.80 -20.38
C GLU A 149 -6.66 -6.32 -20.58
N GLY A 150 -7.77 -6.83 -21.09
CA GLY A 150 -8.00 -8.27 -21.28
C GLY A 150 -8.42 -9.01 -20.02
N GLU A 151 -8.53 -8.34 -18.85
CA GLU A 151 -8.91 -8.99 -17.58
C GLU A 151 -10.25 -8.50 -17.05
N ALA A 152 -10.97 -9.41 -16.37
CA ALA A 152 -12.26 -9.10 -15.75
C ALA A 152 -12.13 -8.34 -14.41
N ALA A 153 -10.95 -8.41 -13.77
CA ALA A 153 -10.74 -7.76 -12.48
C ALA A 153 -10.90 -6.24 -12.58
N ARG A 154 -11.52 -5.63 -11.56
CA ARG A 154 -11.69 -4.18 -11.43
C ARG A 154 -11.13 -3.75 -10.09
N TYR A 155 -10.62 -2.52 -10.06
CA TYR A 155 -9.97 -1.94 -8.88
C TYR A 155 -10.58 -0.57 -8.60
N ARG A 156 -10.87 -0.30 -7.35
CA ARG A 156 -11.16 1.04 -6.86
C ARG A 156 -9.86 1.72 -6.48
N LEU A 157 -9.72 3.00 -6.87
CA LEU A 157 -8.55 3.83 -6.55
C LEU A 157 -8.97 5.09 -5.81
N VAL A 158 -8.09 5.54 -4.94
CA VAL A 158 -8.14 6.86 -4.30
C VAL A 158 -6.74 7.44 -4.21
N ASP A 159 -6.62 8.74 -4.46
CA ASP A 159 -5.42 9.50 -4.11
C ASP A 159 -5.50 9.88 -2.64
N VAL A 160 -4.38 9.79 -1.93
CA VAL A 160 -4.31 10.07 -0.49
C VAL A 160 -3.33 11.20 -0.23
N SER A 161 -3.73 12.17 0.58
CA SER A 161 -2.83 13.24 1.02
C SER A 161 -2.08 12.82 2.28
N LEU A 162 -0.78 12.59 2.15
CA LEU A 162 0.15 12.28 3.25
C LEU A 162 1.21 13.39 3.39
N GLY A 163 0.79 14.66 3.29
CA GLY A 163 1.66 15.83 3.25
C GLY A 163 1.89 16.36 1.83
N SER A 164 2.60 17.49 1.73
CA SER A 164 2.81 18.21 0.47
C SER A 164 3.84 17.54 -0.46
N ASP A 165 4.71 16.71 0.10
CA ASP A 165 5.93 16.26 -0.57
C ASP A 165 5.77 14.91 -1.29
N LEU A 166 4.62 14.25 -1.10
CA LEU A 166 4.31 12.96 -1.69
C LEU A 166 3.15 13.02 -2.70
N VAL A 167 3.21 12.14 -3.68
CA VAL A 167 2.09 11.67 -4.48
C VAL A 167 1.80 10.24 -4.04
N VAL A 168 0.58 9.96 -3.59
CA VAL A 168 0.21 8.66 -3.03
C VAL A 168 -1.12 8.20 -3.60
N ALA A 169 -1.19 6.94 -3.98
CA ALA A 169 -2.43 6.30 -4.38
C ALA A 169 -2.61 4.94 -3.70
N ILE A 170 -3.85 4.61 -3.41
CA ILE A 170 -4.26 3.30 -2.91
C ILE A 170 -5.21 2.69 -3.92
N ALA A 171 -4.97 1.42 -4.25
CA ALA A 171 -5.88 0.59 -5.02
C ALA A 171 -6.41 -0.57 -4.17
N ARG A 172 -7.64 -0.97 -4.41
CA ARG A 172 -8.28 -2.14 -3.82
C ARG A 172 -9.01 -2.94 -4.91
N ARG A 173 -8.96 -4.25 -4.82
CA ARG A 173 -9.74 -5.11 -5.73
C ARG A 173 -11.24 -5.00 -5.43
N GLY A 174 -12.05 -4.72 -6.47
CA GLY A 174 -13.50 -4.50 -6.39
C GLY A 174 -13.87 -3.03 -6.56
N LEU A 175 -15.16 -2.75 -6.74
CA LEU A 175 -15.71 -1.43 -7.07
C LEU A 175 -16.39 -0.72 -5.88
N GLY A 176 -16.42 -1.34 -4.70
CA GLY A 176 -16.97 -0.71 -3.50
C GLY A 176 -16.19 0.54 -3.11
N GLU A 177 -16.83 1.43 -2.37
CA GLU A 177 -16.18 2.63 -1.84
C GLU A 177 -14.95 2.26 -1.02
N LEU A 178 -13.95 3.14 -1.02
CA LEU A 178 -12.66 2.97 -0.37
C LEU A 178 -12.39 4.16 0.54
N ASP A 179 -12.20 3.90 1.83
CA ASP A 179 -11.86 4.88 2.86
C ASP A 179 -10.42 4.64 3.35
N ALA A 180 -9.57 5.65 3.27
CA ALA A 180 -8.18 5.59 3.74
C ALA A 180 -8.06 6.29 5.09
N ARG A 181 -7.73 5.54 6.14
CA ARG A 181 -7.53 6.06 7.50
C ARG A 181 -6.06 6.16 7.82
N ILE A 182 -5.58 7.39 7.95
CA ILE A 182 -4.18 7.66 8.30
C ILE A 182 -4.06 7.52 9.82
N GLN A 183 -3.12 6.69 10.25
CA GLN A 183 -2.77 6.52 11.66
C GLN A 183 -1.39 7.13 11.92
N ASP A 184 -1.27 7.85 13.02
CA ASP A 184 0.03 8.31 13.49
C ASP A 184 0.77 7.12 14.13
N PRO A 185 1.93 6.69 13.63
CA PRO A 185 2.68 5.58 14.21
C PRO A 185 3.23 5.86 15.61
N ALA A 186 3.27 7.12 16.02
CA ALA A 186 3.49 7.53 17.40
C ALA A 186 2.14 7.59 18.11
N GLY A 187 1.62 6.47 18.63
CA GLY A 187 0.36 6.39 19.35
C GLY A 187 0.17 7.53 20.38
N PRO A 188 -1.05 7.72 20.98
CA PRO A 188 -1.32 8.79 21.93
C PRO A 188 -0.47 8.57 23.20
N GLY A 189 0.76 9.10 23.22
CA GLY A 189 1.66 8.92 24.37
C GLY A 189 3.11 9.33 24.15
N SER A 190 3.39 10.37 23.38
CA SER A 190 4.71 11.03 23.42
C SER A 190 4.57 12.53 23.58
N ASP A 191 3.90 12.94 24.66
CA ASP A 191 4.21 14.20 25.31
C ASP A 191 5.45 13.95 26.19
N ILE A 192 6.62 14.37 25.74
CA ILE A 192 7.76 14.74 26.58
C ILE A 192 8.35 16.05 26.01
#